data_266b629a676af98ff7c0b8781a6ae1b8
#
_entry.id   266b629a676af98ff7c0b8781a6ae1b8
#
_cell.length_a   1.000
_cell.length_b   1.000
_cell.length_c   1.000
_cell.angle_alpha   90.00
_cell.angle_beta   90.00
_cell.angle_gamma   90.00
#
_symmetry.space_group_name_H-M   'P 1'
#
loop_
_entity.id
_entity.type
_entity.pdbx_description
1 polymer ?
#
loop_
_entity_poly.entity_id
_entity_poly.type
_entity_poly.pdbx_seq_one_letter_code
_entity_poly.pdbx_strand_id
1 'polypeptide(L)'
;LAMKIGSDIYIEGKLSPKLYYNLTNYFIPITLSLIPSLNNVRIFHKGFINSRQYKPGAGVMTGFSAGIDSFCTVYDHLHRDIQDEYRITHFLFNNVGSHGDGEKGKELFNSRFNLIKGFCDEEAVPILKVNSNLNQILDLDFQLTHVTRNVSVALLLQGLIGKFYYAS
;
A
#
# COMPACT_ATOMS: atom_id res chain seq x y z
N LEU A 1 12.90 6.75 -0.89
CA LEU A 1 13.78 7.60 -1.69
C LEU A 1 14.67 8.46 -0.80
N ALA A 2 14.13 9.26 0.12
CA ALA A 2 14.92 10.12 1.02
C ALA A 2 16.07 9.36 1.71
N MET A 3 15.78 8.19 2.28
CA MET A 3 16.79 7.33 2.90
C MET A 3 17.87 6.84 1.90
N LYS A 4 17.52 6.63 0.62
CA LYS A 4 18.48 6.26 -0.42
C LYS A 4 19.46 7.40 -0.72
N ILE A 5 18.95 8.62 -0.85
CA ILE A 5 19.77 9.79 -1.20
C ILE A 5 20.37 10.53 0.00
N GLY A 6 20.02 10.15 1.23
CA GLY A 6 20.53 10.77 2.46
C GLY A 6 19.99 12.19 2.71
N SER A 7 18.76 12.47 2.28
CA SER A 7 18.15 13.80 2.39
C SER A 7 16.99 13.78 3.38
N ASP A 8 16.95 14.75 4.28
CA ASP A 8 15.81 14.94 5.19
C ASP A 8 14.52 15.24 4.42
N ILE A 9 13.37 14.90 5.01
CA ILE A 9 12.03 15.08 4.41
C ILE A 9 11.38 16.34 4.99
N TYR A 10 10.99 17.25 4.11
CA TYR A 10 10.27 18.47 4.47
C TYR A 10 8.84 18.41 3.90
N ILE A 11 7.85 18.36 4.78
CA ILE A 11 6.43 18.28 4.40
C ILE A 11 5.77 19.63 4.61
N GLU A 12 5.34 20.25 3.52
CA GLU A 12 4.65 21.56 3.50
C GLU A 12 3.23 21.53 4.11
N GLY A 13 2.87 20.45 4.76
CA GLY A 13 1.56 20.22 5.35
C GLY A 13 1.62 19.67 6.77
N LYS A 14 0.45 19.28 7.26
CA LYS A 14 0.27 18.61 8.54
C LYS A 14 0.29 17.10 8.36
N LEU A 15 0.84 16.40 9.33
CA LEU A 15 0.89 14.93 9.38
C LEU A 15 -0.10 14.37 10.42
N SER A 16 -0.51 13.12 10.21
CA SER A 16 -1.12 12.32 11.26
C SER A 16 -0.09 12.05 12.36
N PRO A 17 -0.39 12.33 13.66
CA PRO A 17 0.50 11.98 14.77
C PRO A 17 0.90 10.50 14.75
N LYS A 18 -0.04 9.60 14.45
CA LYS A 18 0.19 8.16 14.36
C LYS A 18 1.17 7.81 13.23
N LEU A 19 1.00 8.41 12.05
CA LEU A 19 1.89 8.16 10.91
C LEU A 19 3.32 8.65 11.24
N TYR A 20 3.46 9.86 11.76
CA TYR A 20 4.75 10.42 12.16
C TYR A 20 5.46 9.52 13.19
N TYR A 21 4.74 9.13 14.25
CA TYR A 21 5.27 8.25 15.29
C TYR A 21 5.75 6.91 14.72
N ASN A 22 4.94 6.27 13.87
CA ASN A 22 5.30 4.97 13.28
C ASN A 22 6.48 5.09 12.30
N LEU A 23 6.56 6.16 11.53
CA LEU A 23 7.69 6.36 10.62
C LEU A 23 8.99 6.60 11.38
N THR A 24 8.98 7.44 12.42
CA THR A 24 10.20 7.83 13.14
C THR A 24 10.68 6.79 14.14
N ASN A 25 9.77 6.07 14.81
CA ASN A 25 10.14 5.15 15.89
C ASN A 25 10.23 3.68 15.44
N TYR A 26 9.63 3.32 14.31
CA TYR A 26 9.63 1.94 13.81
C TYR A 26 10.15 1.84 12.39
N PHE A 27 9.50 2.48 11.43
CA PHE A 27 9.82 2.27 10.02
C PHE A 27 11.26 2.63 9.67
N ILE A 28 11.72 3.84 10.00
CA ILE A 28 13.09 4.28 9.71
C ILE A 28 14.12 3.41 10.43
N PRO A 29 14.05 3.18 11.76
CA PRO A 29 15.02 2.34 12.46
C PRO A 29 15.06 0.89 11.96
N ILE A 30 13.91 0.26 11.74
CA ILE A 30 13.84 -1.12 11.23
C ILE A 30 14.42 -1.19 9.81
N THR A 31 14.06 -0.25 8.96
CA THR A 31 14.57 -0.22 7.58
C THR A 31 16.09 -0.06 7.53
N LEU A 32 16.66 0.77 8.40
CA LEU A 32 18.12 0.93 8.53
C LEU A 32 18.81 -0.34 9.01
N SER A 33 18.18 -1.09 9.92
CA SER A 33 18.74 -2.36 10.39
C SER A 33 18.73 -3.46 9.31
N LEU A 34 17.73 -3.44 8.43
CA LEU A 34 17.57 -4.42 7.35
C LEU A 34 18.38 -4.07 6.10
N ILE A 35 18.56 -2.78 5.82
CA ILE A 35 19.24 -2.27 4.63
C ILE A 35 20.30 -1.25 5.05
N PRO A 36 21.49 -1.70 5.46
CA PRO A 36 22.53 -0.82 6.02
C PRO A 36 23.08 0.24 5.05
N SER A 37 22.81 0.10 3.74
CA SER A 37 23.20 1.08 2.73
C SER A 37 22.32 2.33 2.68
N LEU A 38 21.23 2.34 3.44
CA LEU A 38 20.34 3.50 3.54
C LEU A 38 20.83 4.48 4.63
N ASN A 39 20.43 5.73 4.49
CA ASN A 39 20.80 6.80 5.41
C ASN A 39 19.66 7.08 6.40
N ASN A 40 20.03 7.46 7.63
CA ASN A 40 19.07 7.99 8.57
C ASN A 40 18.59 9.36 8.11
N VAL A 41 17.27 9.60 8.18
CA VAL A 41 16.65 10.85 7.74
C VAL A 41 15.65 11.34 8.77
N ARG A 42 15.50 12.65 8.85
CA ARG A 42 14.51 13.30 9.70
C ARG A 42 13.32 13.78 8.90
N ILE A 43 12.17 13.84 9.55
CA ILE A 43 10.93 14.31 8.94
C ILE A 43 10.55 15.63 9.63
N PHE A 44 10.48 16.70 8.85
CA PHE A 44 9.99 18.01 9.26
C PHE A 44 8.60 18.25 8.67
N HIS A 45 7.71 18.85 9.45
CA HIS A 45 6.33 19.11 9.04
C HIS A 45 5.76 20.37 9.72
N LYS A 46 4.69 20.93 9.18
CA LYS A 46 4.04 22.17 9.70
C LYS A 46 3.05 21.93 10.85
N GLY A 47 3.11 20.77 11.50
CA GLY A 47 2.26 20.41 12.64
C GLY A 47 1.47 19.13 12.39
N PHE A 48 0.60 18.80 13.36
CA PHE A 48 -0.24 17.59 13.27
C PHE A 48 -1.65 17.93 12.86
N ILE A 49 -2.27 17.00 12.11
CA ILE A 49 -3.71 17.05 11.87
C ILE A 49 -4.44 16.76 13.18
N ASN A 50 -5.58 17.41 13.37
CA ASN A 50 -6.45 17.07 14.48
C ASN A 50 -7.15 15.72 14.18
N SER A 51 -6.78 14.68 14.91
CA SER A 51 -7.33 13.33 14.72
C SER A 51 -8.86 13.25 14.89
N ARG A 52 -9.47 14.21 15.62
CA ARG A 52 -10.92 14.29 15.76
C ARG A 52 -11.61 14.82 14.49
N GLN A 53 -10.90 15.55 13.65
CA GLN A 53 -11.44 16.11 12.40
C GLN A 53 -11.18 15.21 11.18
N TYR A 54 -10.17 14.33 11.28
CA TYR A 54 -9.85 13.41 10.21
C TYR A 54 -10.59 12.09 10.42
N LYS A 55 -11.48 11.76 9.50
CA LYS A 55 -12.13 10.46 9.42
C LYS A 55 -11.65 9.75 8.17
N PRO A 56 -10.96 8.61 8.31
CA PRO A 56 -10.65 7.77 7.15
C PRO A 56 -11.95 7.24 6.53
N GLY A 57 -11.89 6.78 5.31
CA GLY A 57 -12.99 6.08 4.68
C GLY A 57 -13.41 4.83 5.48
N ALA A 58 -14.66 4.42 5.32
CA ALA A 58 -15.19 3.23 6.00
C ALA A 58 -14.80 1.91 5.31
N GLY A 59 -14.27 1.96 4.09
CA GLY A 59 -13.95 0.77 3.32
C GLY A 59 -12.83 -0.08 3.93
N VAL A 60 -12.93 -1.38 3.69
CA VAL A 60 -11.91 -2.38 4.01
C VAL A 60 -11.37 -2.93 2.69
N MET A 61 -10.08 -2.78 2.45
CA MET A 61 -9.46 -3.15 1.18
C MET A 61 -8.39 -4.21 1.37
N THR A 62 -8.23 -5.11 0.41
CA THR A 62 -7.09 -6.03 0.34
C THR A 62 -6.41 -5.97 -1.02
N GLY A 63 -5.09 -6.14 -1.04
CA GLY A 63 -4.37 -6.44 -2.28
C GLY A 63 -4.82 -7.81 -2.81
N PHE A 64 -5.19 -7.89 -4.09
CA PHE A 64 -5.64 -9.14 -4.68
C PHE A 64 -4.87 -9.47 -5.96
N SER A 65 -4.05 -10.51 -5.87
CA SER A 65 -3.19 -10.99 -6.97
C SER A 65 -3.62 -12.35 -7.53
N ALA A 66 -4.68 -12.94 -6.97
CA ALA A 66 -5.13 -14.32 -7.21
C ALA A 66 -4.05 -15.39 -6.85
N GLY A 67 -3.12 -15.06 -5.98
CA GLY A 67 -2.24 -16.03 -5.32
C GLY A 67 -2.90 -16.64 -4.07
N ILE A 68 -2.30 -17.72 -3.55
CA ILE A 68 -2.83 -18.45 -2.39
C ILE A 68 -3.08 -17.51 -1.20
N ASP A 69 -2.13 -16.65 -0.86
CA ASP A 69 -2.24 -15.75 0.30
C ASP A 69 -3.39 -14.75 0.12
N SER A 70 -3.60 -14.24 -1.11
CA SER A 70 -4.72 -13.35 -1.38
C SER A 70 -6.07 -14.05 -1.29
N PHE A 71 -6.17 -15.34 -1.71
CA PHE A 71 -7.39 -16.13 -1.52
C PHE A 71 -7.62 -16.50 -0.05
N CYS A 72 -6.57 -16.79 0.74
CA CYS A 72 -6.71 -16.98 2.19
C CYS A 72 -7.28 -15.71 2.85
N THR A 73 -6.78 -14.54 2.47
CA THR A 73 -7.29 -13.26 2.99
C THR A 73 -8.76 -13.03 2.59
N VAL A 74 -9.14 -13.37 1.36
CA VAL A 74 -10.54 -13.31 0.91
C VAL A 74 -11.40 -14.26 1.72
N TYR A 75 -10.97 -15.52 1.90
CA TYR A 75 -11.72 -16.47 2.69
C TYR A 75 -11.95 -15.98 4.11
N ASP A 76 -10.89 -15.50 4.79
CA ASP A 76 -10.97 -15.06 6.19
C ASP A 76 -11.78 -13.78 6.38
N HIS A 77 -11.79 -12.89 5.40
CA HIS A 77 -12.38 -11.55 5.54
C HIS A 77 -13.56 -11.25 4.59
N LEU A 78 -14.02 -12.22 3.81
CA LEU A 78 -15.20 -12.09 2.97
C LEU A 78 -16.19 -13.24 3.18
N HIS A 79 -15.69 -14.50 3.20
CA HIS A 79 -16.54 -15.69 3.24
C HIS A 79 -16.83 -16.20 4.65
N ARG A 80 -15.91 -16.01 5.60
CA ARG A 80 -16.16 -16.40 6.99
C ARG A 80 -17.15 -15.46 7.68
N ASP A 81 -17.77 -15.96 8.73
CA ASP A 81 -18.57 -15.13 9.64
C ASP A 81 -17.66 -14.17 10.40
N ILE A 82 -17.72 -12.89 10.03
CA ILE A 82 -16.88 -11.82 10.55
C ILE A 82 -17.71 -10.54 10.68
N GLN A 83 -17.36 -9.72 11.64
CA GLN A 83 -18.02 -8.43 11.83
C GLN A 83 -17.85 -7.54 10.59
N ASP A 84 -18.89 -6.81 10.22
CA ASP A 84 -18.94 -6.00 8.99
C ASP A 84 -17.79 -4.98 8.88
N GLU A 85 -17.33 -4.46 10.03
CA GLU A 85 -16.22 -3.50 10.06
C GLU A 85 -14.87 -4.09 9.63
N TYR A 86 -14.74 -5.42 9.51
CA TYR A 86 -13.56 -6.15 9.04
C TYR A 86 -13.77 -6.82 7.69
N ARG A 87 -15.00 -6.81 7.18
CA ARG A 87 -15.35 -7.45 5.90
C ARG A 87 -14.79 -6.67 4.74
N ILE A 88 -14.16 -7.36 3.80
CA ILE A 88 -13.61 -6.77 2.57
C ILE A 88 -14.74 -6.10 1.78
N THR A 89 -14.54 -4.86 1.41
CA THR A 89 -15.44 -4.06 0.58
C THR A 89 -14.83 -3.69 -0.77
N HIS A 90 -13.50 -3.80 -0.91
CA HIS A 90 -12.78 -3.44 -2.14
C HIS A 90 -11.57 -4.33 -2.34
N PHE A 91 -11.29 -4.69 -3.58
CA PHE A 91 -10.02 -5.26 -3.98
C PHE A 91 -9.10 -4.18 -4.55
N LEU A 92 -7.80 -4.36 -4.40
CA LEU A 92 -6.77 -3.53 -5.01
C LEU A 92 -5.86 -4.39 -5.88
N PHE A 93 -5.78 -4.06 -7.16
CA PHE A 93 -4.78 -4.60 -8.07
C PHE A 93 -3.85 -3.49 -8.51
N ASN A 94 -2.62 -3.49 -7.99
CA ASN A 94 -1.68 -2.41 -8.23
C ASN A 94 -0.39 -2.89 -8.89
N ASN A 95 0.18 -2.05 -9.73
CA ASN A 95 1.53 -2.17 -10.23
C ASN A 95 2.41 -1.13 -9.53
N VAL A 96 3.22 -1.60 -8.61
CA VAL A 96 4.23 -0.81 -7.89
C VAL A 96 5.64 -1.34 -8.17
N GLY A 97 5.78 -2.05 -9.30
CA GLY A 97 7.02 -2.69 -9.77
C GLY A 97 6.95 -4.20 -9.93
N SER A 98 5.85 -4.84 -9.51
CA SER A 98 5.65 -6.31 -9.57
C SER A 98 5.49 -6.88 -10.98
N HIS A 99 5.17 -6.05 -11.96
CA HIS A 99 4.94 -6.45 -13.34
C HIS A 99 6.09 -6.03 -14.29
N GLY A 100 7.13 -5.40 -13.73
CA GLY A 100 8.21 -4.82 -14.52
C GLY A 100 7.85 -3.47 -15.15
N ASP A 101 8.76 -2.94 -15.92
CA ASP A 101 8.68 -1.63 -16.56
C ASP A 101 8.44 -1.73 -18.08
N GLY A 102 8.10 -0.59 -18.68
CA GLY A 102 7.89 -0.47 -20.12
C GLY A 102 6.61 -1.15 -20.64
N GLU A 103 6.53 -1.34 -21.95
CA GLU A 103 5.31 -1.82 -22.60
C GLU A 103 4.99 -3.28 -22.21
N LYS A 104 6.01 -4.15 -22.09
CA LYS A 104 5.82 -5.54 -21.65
C LYS A 104 5.25 -5.63 -20.24
N GLY A 105 5.72 -4.79 -19.32
CA GLY A 105 5.18 -4.71 -17.95
C GLY A 105 3.73 -4.26 -17.94
N LYS A 106 3.39 -3.30 -18.77
CA LYS A 106 2.02 -2.78 -18.93
C LYS A 106 1.07 -3.83 -19.53
N GLU A 107 1.51 -4.56 -20.54
CA GLU A 107 0.75 -5.66 -21.14
C GLU A 107 0.48 -6.78 -20.11
N LEU A 108 1.51 -7.20 -19.38
CA LEU A 108 1.40 -8.20 -18.32
C LEU A 108 0.42 -7.74 -17.20
N PHE A 109 0.53 -6.48 -16.78
CA PHE A 109 -0.38 -5.90 -15.79
C PHE A 109 -1.84 -5.90 -16.27
N ASN A 110 -2.07 -5.53 -17.53
CA ASN A 110 -3.41 -5.53 -18.13
C ASN A 110 -3.97 -6.95 -18.28
N SER A 111 -3.17 -7.88 -18.77
CA SER A 111 -3.54 -9.28 -18.93
C SER A 111 -3.95 -9.91 -17.60
N ARG A 112 -3.12 -9.74 -16.55
CA ARG A 112 -3.43 -10.26 -15.22
C ARG A 112 -4.68 -9.61 -14.62
N PHE A 113 -4.86 -8.30 -14.79
CA PHE A 113 -6.07 -7.62 -14.34
C PHE A 113 -7.33 -8.24 -14.96
N ASN A 114 -7.31 -8.49 -16.27
CA ASN A 114 -8.46 -9.08 -16.96
C ASN A 114 -8.78 -10.50 -16.45
N LEU A 115 -7.77 -11.28 -16.08
CA LEU A 115 -7.97 -12.62 -15.51
C LEU A 115 -8.66 -12.57 -14.13
N ILE A 116 -8.27 -11.63 -13.27
CA ILE A 116 -8.82 -11.57 -11.90
C ILE A 116 -10.16 -10.84 -11.83
N LYS A 117 -10.46 -9.98 -12.81
CA LYS A 117 -11.69 -9.19 -12.83
C LYS A 117 -12.95 -10.05 -12.78
N GLY A 118 -12.96 -11.18 -13.49
CA GLY A 118 -14.09 -12.11 -13.47
C GLY A 118 -14.45 -12.59 -12.07
N PHE A 119 -13.45 -13.02 -11.28
CA PHE A 119 -13.65 -13.40 -9.89
C PHE A 119 -14.19 -12.25 -9.04
N CYS A 120 -13.65 -11.04 -9.20
CA CYS A 120 -14.12 -9.88 -8.44
C CYS A 120 -15.58 -9.53 -8.75
N ASP A 121 -15.98 -9.67 -10.00
CA ASP A 121 -17.37 -9.45 -10.45
C ASP A 121 -18.31 -10.53 -9.87
N GLU A 122 -17.88 -11.80 -9.81
CA GLU A 122 -18.63 -12.91 -9.18
C GLU A 122 -18.83 -12.69 -7.67
N GLU A 123 -17.81 -12.19 -7.00
CA GLU A 123 -17.88 -11.86 -5.56
C GLU A 123 -18.66 -10.55 -5.29
N ALA A 124 -19.06 -9.81 -6.31
CA ALA A 124 -19.70 -8.50 -6.22
C ALA A 124 -18.87 -7.47 -5.40
N VAL A 125 -17.55 -7.61 -5.42
CA VAL A 125 -16.60 -6.72 -4.75
C VAL A 125 -15.87 -5.88 -5.78
N PRO A 126 -15.99 -4.53 -5.75
CA PRO A 126 -15.31 -3.67 -6.70
C PRO A 126 -13.79 -3.79 -6.60
N ILE A 127 -13.12 -3.78 -7.74
CA ILE A 127 -11.67 -3.81 -7.84
C ILE A 127 -11.11 -2.48 -8.34
N LEU A 128 -10.17 -1.90 -7.59
CA LEU A 128 -9.42 -0.73 -8.00
C LEU A 128 -8.14 -1.16 -8.71
N LYS A 129 -7.91 -0.60 -9.90
CA LYS A 129 -6.68 -0.81 -10.66
C LYS A 129 -5.79 0.42 -10.56
N VAL A 130 -4.60 0.25 -9.98
CA VAL A 130 -3.63 1.33 -9.79
C VAL A 130 -2.34 0.98 -10.51
N ASN A 131 -1.87 1.87 -11.39
CA ASN A 131 -0.57 1.76 -12.03
C ASN A 131 0.33 2.93 -11.60
N SER A 132 1.57 2.65 -11.24
CA SER A 132 2.51 3.67 -10.77
C SER A 132 3.90 3.46 -11.37
N ASN A 133 4.69 4.52 -11.39
CA ASN A 133 6.09 4.51 -11.78
C ASN A 133 7.06 4.44 -10.58
N LEU A 134 6.60 3.96 -9.44
CA LEU A 134 7.41 3.86 -8.21
C LEU A 134 8.70 3.05 -8.43
N ASN A 135 8.65 2.02 -9.28
CA ASN A 135 9.82 1.22 -9.57
C ASN A 135 10.95 2.05 -10.18
N GLN A 136 10.62 2.91 -11.14
CA GLN A 136 11.58 3.79 -11.81
C GLN A 136 12.10 4.88 -10.87
N ILE A 137 11.23 5.46 -10.03
CA ILE A 137 11.59 6.54 -9.10
C ILE A 137 12.48 6.03 -7.98
N LEU A 138 12.14 4.88 -7.39
CA LEU A 138 12.86 4.35 -6.23
C LEU A 138 14.18 3.71 -6.63
N ASP A 139 14.21 2.98 -7.75
CA ASP A 139 15.39 2.22 -8.19
C ASP A 139 16.01 1.43 -7.03
N LEU A 140 15.17 0.69 -6.31
CA LEU A 140 15.48 -0.20 -5.20
C LEU A 140 14.94 -1.58 -5.49
N ASP A 141 15.56 -2.60 -4.93
CA ASP A 141 15.09 -3.97 -5.05
C ASP A 141 13.61 -4.08 -4.65
N PHE A 142 12.81 -4.73 -5.51
CA PHE A 142 11.38 -4.87 -5.30
C PHE A 142 11.08 -5.74 -4.08
N GLN A 143 11.81 -6.85 -3.90
CA GLN A 143 11.57 -7.79 -2.80
C GLN A 143 11.79 -7.15 -1.43
N LEU A 144 12.75 -6.23 -1.33
CA LEU A 144 13.01 -5.49 -0.09
C LEU A 144 11.98 -4.38 0.19
N THR A 145 11.25 -3.93 -0.83
CA THR A 145 10.40 -2.72 -0.72
C THR A 145 8.93 -2.94 -1.05
N HIS A 146 8.53 -4.15 -1.47
CA HIS A 146 7.17 -4.41 -1.96
C HIS A 146 6.07 -4.07 -0.93
N VAL A 147 6.27 -4.42 0.34
CA VAL A 147 5.30 -4.09 1.41
C VAL A 147 5.10 -2.58 1.51
N THR A 148 6.20 -1.83 1.59
CA THR A 148 6.15 -0.36 1.69
C THR A 148 5.48 0.29 0.49
N ARG A 149 5.78 -0.21 -0.72
CA ARG A 149 5.19 0.28 -1.97
C ARG A 149 3.67 0.04 -1.99
N ASN A 150 3.23 -1.15 -1.61
CA ASN A 150 1.80 -1.49 -1.55
C ASN A 150 1.07 -0.67 -0.48
N VAL A 151 1.64 -0.54 0.71
CA VAL A 151 1.07 0.28 1.79
C VAL A 151 1.01 1.76 1.39
N SER A 152 1.98 2.27 0.63
CA SER A 152 1.93 3.67 0.16
C SER A 152 0.73 3.94 -0.74
N VAL A 153 0.34 2.98 -1.60
CA VAL A 153 -0.89 3.09 -2.40
C VAL A 153 -2.13 3.08 -1.51
N ALA A 154 -2.19 2.19 -0.52
CA ALA A 154 -3.31 2.16 0.43
C ALA A 154 -3.44 3.48 1.21
N LEU A 155 -2.33 4.09 1.61
CA LEU A 155 -2.33 5.41 2.26
C LEU A 155 -2.85 6.54 1.35
N LEU A 156 -2.58 6.49 0.06
CA LEU A 156 -3.15 7.45 -0.91
C LEU A 156 -4.67 7.29 -1.03
N LEU A 157 -5.20 6.09 -0.80
CA LEU A 157 -6.62 5.76 -0.86
C LEU A 157 -7.34 5.93 0.49
N GLN A 158 -6.71 6.50 1.51
CA GLN A 158 -7.26 6.64 2.86
C GLN A 158 -8.59 7.40 2.96
N GLY A 159 -8.94 8.20 1.96
CA GLY A 159 -10.26 8.83 1.87
C GLY A 159 -11.39 7.86 1.55
N LEU A 160 -11.08 6.71 0.96
CA LEU A 160 -12.02 5.63 0.61
C LEU A 160 -12.00 4.52 1.68
N ILE A 161 -10.82 4.18 2.17
CA ILE A 161 -10.60 3.03 3.05
C ILE A 161 -10.05 3.44 4.42
N GLY A 162 -10.48 2.72 5.46
CA GLY A 162 -9.94 2.83 6.81
C GLY A 162 -9.09 1.64 7.24
N LYS A 163 -9.22 0.50 6.53
CA LYS A 163 -8.44 -0.71 6.80
C LYS A 163 -7.86 -1.27 5.51
N PHE A 164 -6.66 -1.81 5.60
CA PHE A 164 -5.99 -2.46 4.48
C PHE A 164 -5.34 -3.77 4.94
N TYR A 165 -5.74 -4.87 4.32
CA TYR A 165 -5.10 -6.17 4.50
C TYR A 165 -4.03 -6.37 3.43
N TYR A 166 -2.85 -6.76 3.86
CA TYR A 166 -1.76 -7.09 2.96
C TYR A 166 -1.39 -8.56 3.14
N ALA A 167 -1.69 -9.33 2.10
CA ALA A 167 -1.33 -10.74 2.03
C ALA A 167 0.09 -10.88 1.44
N SER A 168 1.00 -11.52 2.16
CA SER A 168 2.38 -11.80 1.73
C SER A 168 2.94 -13.05 2.38
#